data_871f6c6b7123170bf839a3334dd09149
#
_entry.id   871f6c6b7123170bf839a3334dd09149
#
_cell.length_a   1.000
_cell.length_b   1.000
_cell.length_c   1.000
_cell.angle_alpha   90.00
_cell.angle_beta   90.00
_cell.angle_gamma   90.00
#
_symmetry.space_group_name_H-M   'P 1'
#
loop_
_entity.id
_entity.type
_entity.pdbx_description
1 polymer ?
#
loop_
_entity_poly.entity_id
_entity_poly.type
_entity_poly.pdbx_seq_one_letter_code
_entity_poly.pdbx_strand_id
1 'polypeptide(L)'
;MRNRSLTGYVLSAILLASTPAGGAEEIPVLRQRLPSGLTILVRENPAAPVVAASLLVRVGSGWERPASSGITNLLQQVMVKGTERRRALEIAETAEGIGGSVSASAEADFSEIRGSALARHWRELLELVADIALRPALAASEIEGERRVVLSAIRSRTDQPFQRALETLMEHVYRGHPYALPSLGRREVVARLGREDLLEHYRQHYRAGRTVVSVSGQVAAREVAAEIARLFASMPAGEGEAAAAAPVVPTAAERTIVTHPAAQAQVLVGVLAPPLSHPDYAAMKVLSTALGGGMAGRLFRELRDKQGLAYSTGAFYPSRVGRGVLVAYLGTAPANAEKAEEGIRKELARLGREALGAEEVARARTYLLGQFALDRRTNARLAWYQAFFESAGVGHDFAERYVRAVEAITAEDVQRVARAYLGLPTVVSLRPPGQ
;
A
#
# COMPACT_ATOMS: atom_id res chain seq x y z
N MET A 1 -50.00 46.49 -55.17
CA MET A 1 -49.08 47.29 -54.35
C MET A 1 -48.82 46.59 -53.06
N ARG A 2 -47.60 46.29 -52.83
CA ARG A 2 -46.69 45.97 -51.69
C ARG A 2 -45.98 44.61 -51.77
N ASN A 3 -44.75 44.74 -52.22
CA ASN A 3 -43.69 43.79 -52.11
C ASN A 3 -43.46 43.37 -50.65
N ARG A 4 -43.30 42.10 -50.41
CA ARG A 4 -42.57 41.56 -49.20
C ARG A 4 -41.46 40.68 -49.65
N SER A 5 -40.25 41.18 -49.45
CA SER A 5 -38.95 40.50 -49.65
C SER A 5 -38.78 39.35 -48.64
N LEU A 6 -38.49 38.18 -49.16
CA LEU A 6 -38.00 37.01 -48.39
C LEU A 6 -36.49 37.17 -48.13
N THR A 7 -36.15 37.39 -46.88
CA THR A 7 -34.74 37.38 -46.43
C THR A 7 -34.38 35.94 -46.07
N GLY A 8 -33.50 35.34 -46.87
CA GLY A 8 -32.96 34.02 -46.64
C GLY A 8 -31.92 34.05 -45.49
N TYR A 9 -32.12 33.24 -44.47
CA TYR A 9 -31.10 32.96 -43.45
C TYR A 9 -30.19 31.87 -43.96
N VAL A 10 -28.91 32.22 -44.19
CA VAL A 10 -27.83 31.25 -44.42
C VAL A 10 -27.39 30.72 -43.06
N LEU A 11 -27.72 29.47 -42.76
CA LEU A 11 -27.16 28.75 -41.61
C LEU A 11 -25.75 28.34 -41.98
N SER A 12 -24.74 29.04 -41.42
CA SER A 12 -23.34 28.57 -41.43
C SER A 12 -23.18 27.44 -40.41
N ALA A 13 -23.04 26.21 -40.89
CA ALA A 13 -22.66 25.10 -40.08
C ALA A 13 -21.17 25.23 -39.71
N ILE A 14 -20.88 25.55 -38.44
CA ILE A 14 -19.53 25.48 -37.88
C ILE A 14 -19.22 24.00 -37.64
N LEU A 15 -18.41 23.39 -38.50
CA LEU A 15 -17.75 22.09 -38.21
C LEU A 15 -16.74 22.34 -37.10
N LEU A 16 -17.11 21.95 -35.89
CA LEU A 16 -16.15 21.73 -34.81
C LEU A 16 -15.34 20.49 -35.15
N ALA A 17 -14.14 20.68 -35.70
CA ALA A 17 -13.17 19.65 -35.80
C ALA A 17 -12.78 19.26 -34.37
N SER A 18 -13.21 18.07 -33.91
CA SER A 18 -12.72 17.43 -32.69
C SER A 18 -11.24 17.08 -32.91
N THR A 19 -10.33 17.91 -32.41
CA THR A 19 -8.95 17.51 -32.22
C THR A 19 -8.97 16.28 -31.32
N PRO A 20 -8.27 15.18 -31.72
CA PRO A 20 -8.10 14.06 -30.80
C PRO A 20 -7.41 14.61 -29.54
N ALA A 21 -7.94 14.28 -28.36
CA ALA A 21 -7.31 14.59 -27.10
C ALA A 21 -5.91 14.03 -27.17
N GLY A 22 -4.91 14.92 -27.30
CA GLY A 22 -3.52 14.56 -27.28
C GLY A 22 -3.26 13.76 -26.02
N GLY A 23 -2.80 12.53 -26.15
CA GLY A 23 -2.34 11.75 -25.02
C GLY A 23 -1.36 12.62 -24.23
N ALA A 24 -1.61 12.77 -22.93
CA ALA A 24 -0.71 13.53 -22.08
C ALA A 24 0.70 12.94 -22.28
N GLU A 25 1.63 13.75 -22.77
CA GLU A 25 3.00 13.35 -23.02
C GLU A 25 3.58 12.81 -21.69
N GLU A 26 3.98 11.55 -21.69
CA GLU A 26 4.42 10.86 -20.48
C GLU A 26 5.73 11.50 -20.02
N ILE A 27 5.71 12.23 -18.88
CA ILE A 27 6.90 12.88 -18.36
C ILE A 27 7.91 11.80 -17.98
N PRO A 28 9.07 11.73 -18.67
CA PRO A 28 10.03 10.67 -18.46
C PRO A 28 10.62 10.71 -17.04
N VAL A 29 10.83 9.52 -16.47
CA VAL A 29 11.51 9.36 -15.19
C VAL A 29 13.00 9.13 -15.46
N LEU A 30 13.87 9.99 -14.91
CA LEU A 30 15.29 9.72 -14.87
C LEU A 30 15.52 8.54 -13.91
N ARG A 31 16.09 7.44 -14.40
CA ARG A 31 16.50 6.30 -13.58
C ARG A 31 18.01 6.13 -13.66
N GLN A 32 18.65 6.11 -12.49
CA GLN A 32 20.09 5.89 -12.36
C GLN A 32 20.34 4.86 -11.25
N ARG A 33 21.18 3.86 -11.52
CA ARG A 33 21.70 2.94 -10.49
C ARG A 33 23.18 3.23 -10.28
N LEU A 34 23.53 3.53 -9.03
CA LEU A 34 24.91 3.80 -8.64
C LEU A 34 25.72 2.49 -8.53
N PRO A 35 27.05 2.55 -8.60
CA PRO A 35 27.92 1.39 -8.39
C PRO A 35 27.73 0.75 -6.99
N SER A 36 27.33 1.51 -5.97
CA SER A 36 26.97 1.01 -4.64
C SER A 36 25.72 0.14 -4.61
N GLY A 37 24.89 0.21 -5.69
CA GLY A 37 23.60 -0.47 -5.82
C GLY A 37 22.39 0.42 -5.54
N LEU A 38 22.57 1.64 -5.02
CA LEU A 38 21.47 2.60 -4.80
C LEU A 38 20.77 2.93 -6.12
N THR A 39 19.45 2.88 -6.13
CA THR A 39 18.63 3.31 -7.27
C THR A 39 18.04 4.69 -7.02
N ILE A 40 18.20 5.59 -7.97
CA ILE A 40 17.69 6.96 -7.96
C ILE A 40 16.64 7.09 -9.06
N LEU A 41 15.48 7.63 -8.71
CA LEU A 41 14.39 7.94 -9.63
C LEU A 41 14.02 9.41 -9.49
N VAL A 42 13.97 10.16 -10.58
CA VAL A 42 13.55 11.55 -10.55
C VAL A 42 12.54 11.83 -11.66
N ARG A 43 11.37 12.33 -11.27
CA ARG A 43 10.32 12.79 -12.16
C ARG A 43 10.19 14.31 -12.07
N GLU A 44 10.48 15.00 -13.14
CA GLU A 44 10.19 16.43 -13.25
C GLU A 44 8.68 16.63 -13.37
N ASN A 45 8.09 17.43 -12.48
CA ASN A 45 6.66 17.74 -12.52
C ASN A 45 6.46 19.24 -12.22
N PRO A 46 6.30 20.07 -13.26
CA PRO A 46 6.19 21.51 -13.10
C PRO A 46 4.80 22.00 -12.68
N ALA A 47 3.83 21.09 -12.47
CA ALA A 47 2.43 21.45 -12.20
C ALA A 47 2.22 22.28 -10.92
N ALA A 48 3.13 22.19 -9.95
CA ALA A 48 3.08 22.96 -8.72
C ALA A 48 4.51 23.20 -8.17
N PRO A 49 4.77 24.34 -7.48
CA PRO A 49 6.09 24.67 -6.94
C PRO A 49 6.42 23.87 -5.66
N VAL A 50 6.25 22.57 -5.71
CA VAL A 50 6.50 21.64 -4.61
C VAL A 50 7.32 20.44 -5.08
N VAL A 51 8.05 19.85 -4.14
CA VAL A 51 8.85 18.64 -4.33
C VAL A 51 8.52 17.64 -3.24
N ALA A 52 8.57 16.38 -3.57
CA ALA A 52 8.45 15.28 -2.61
C ALA A 52 9.52 14.23 -2.88
N ALA A 53 10.06 13.68 -1.79
CA ALA A 53 11.00 12.58 -1.78
C ALA A 53 10.43 11.39 -1.03
N SER A 54 10.63 10.18 -1.56
CA SER A 54 10.33 8.90 -0.93
C SER A 54 11.60 8.04 -1.00
N LEU A 55 12.20 7.77 0.15
CA LEU A 55 13.31 6.84 0.30
C LEU A 55 12.73 5.53 0.80
N LEU A 56 12.75 4.49 -0.01
CA LEU A 56 12.32 3.14 0.37
C LEU A 56 13.54 2.24 0.59
N VAL A 57 13.52 1.52 1.70
CA VAL A 57 14.44 0.41 1.96
C VAL A 57 13.65 -0.89 1.94
N ARG A 58 14.12 -1.89 1.20
CA ARG A 58 13.50 -3.24 1.12
C ARG A 58 13.70 -4.01 2.43
N VAL A 59 13.07 -3.53 3.48
CA VAL A 59 12.95 -4.16 4.79
C VAL A 59 11.65 -3.71 5.45
N GLY A 60 10.88 -4.65 5.96
CA GLY A 60 9.63 -4.42 6.66
C GLY A 60 9.35 -5.56 7.62
N SER A 61 8.13 -5.67 8.13
CA SER A 61 7.78 -6.78 9.02
C SER A 61 7.93 -8.17 8.37
N GLY A 62 7.97 -8.23 7.03
CA GLY A 62 8.28 -9.44 6.27
C GLY A 62 9.74 -9.95 6.40
N TRP A 63 10.63 -9.20 7.03
CA TRP A 63 12.01 -9.59 7.38
C TRP A 63 12.17 -9.90 8.86
N GLU A 64 11.12 -9.77 9.65
CA GLU A 64 11.15 -10.02 11.08
C GLU A 64 11.02 -11.51 11.40
N ARG A 65 11.59 -11.89 12.54
CA ARG A 65 11.36 -13.19 13.17
C ARG A 65 10.39 -13.01 14.35
N PRO A 66 9.75 -14.06 14.84
CA PRO A 66 8.87 -13.95 16.01
C PRO A 66 9.54 -13.26 17.21
N ALA A 67 10.86 -13.46 17.40
CA ALA A 67 11.64 -12.88 18.48
C ALA A 67 11.98 -11.39 18.30
N SER A 68 11.85 -10.85 17.08
CA SER A 68 12.11 -9.43 16.74
C SER A 68 10.88 -8.70 16.20
N SER A 69 9.67 -9.27 16.40
CA SER A 69 8.42 -8.70 15.89
C SER A 69 8.20 -7.26 16.36
N GLY A 70 8.08 -6.34 15.38
CA GLY A 70 7.89 -4.91 15.60
C GLY A 70 9.17 -4.08 15.60
N ILE A 71 10.34 -4.71 15.42
CA ILE A 71 11.63 -3.99 15.42
C ILE A 71 11.71 -2.96 14.29
N THR A 72 11.21 -3.30 13.10
CA THR A 72 11.23 -2.39 11.95
C THR A 72 10.33 -1.17 12.18
N ASN A 73 9.14 -1.39 12.72
CA ASN A 73 8.24 -0.29 13.05
C ASN A 73 8.83 0.63 14.13
N LEU A 74 9.35 0.05 15.23
CA LEU A 74 9.96 0.84 16.30
C LEU A 74 11.18 1.64 15.78
N LEU A 75 12.04 1.02 14.95
CA LEU A 75 13.16 1.71 14.33
C LEU A 75 12.71 2.92 13.53
N GLN A 76 11.68 2.78 12.67
CA GLN A 76 11.18 3.90 11.86
C GLN A 76 10.64 5.05 12.72
N GLN A 77 9.91 4.74 13.79
CA GLN A 77 9.40 5.77 14.70
C GLN A 77 10.55 6.53 15.39
N VAL A 78 11.62 5.83 15.77
CA VAL A 78 12.76 6.44 16.47
C VAL A 78 13.68 7.22 15.51
N MET A 79 13.83 6.80 14.25
CA MET A 79 14.74 7.46 13.29
C MET A 79 14.44 8.95 13.09
N VAL A 80 13.17 9.34 13.11
CA VAL A 80 12.75 10.75 12.97
C VAL A 80 12.79 11.54 14.28
N LYS A 81 13.20 10.90 15.40
CA LYS A 81 13.33 11.56 16.70
C LYS A 81 14.74 12.05 17.02
N GLY A 82 15.67 11.90 16.10
CA GLY A 82 17.01 12.45 16.20
C GLY A 82 18.02 11.80 15.29
N THR A 83 18.93 12.61 14.83
CA THR A 83 20.14 12.19 14.10
C THR A 83 21.37 12.54 14.94
N GLU A 84 22.58 12.13 14.49
CA GLU A 84 23.83 12.57 15.11
C GLU A 84 24.03 14.10 15.04
N ARG A 85 23.25 14.81 14.21
CA ARG A 85 23.38 16.23 13.93
C ARG A 85 22.22 17.08 14.43
N ARG A 86 21.04 16.49 14.57
CA ARG A 86 19.78 17.18 14.87
C ARG A 86 18.97 16.44 15.91
N ARG A 87 18.43 17.16 16.87
CA ARG A 87 17.41 16.64 17.79
C ARG A 87 16.04 16.62 17.12
N ALA A 88 15.06 15.93 17.73
CA ALA A 88 13.70 15.81 17.20
C ALA A 88 13.06 17.16 16.85
N LEU A 89 13.19 18.17 17.73
CA LEU A 89 12.66 19.51 17.49
C LEU A 89 13.34 20.18 16.28
N GLU A 90 14.66 20.07 16.15
CA GLU A 90 15.41 20.65 15.03
C GLU A 90 15.06 20.00 13.68
N ILE A 91 14.73 18.69 13.68
CA ILE A 91 14.20 18.01 12.50
C ILE A 91 12.84 18.59 12.11
N ALA A 92 11.94 18.76 13.08
CA ALA A 92 10.60 19.33 12.86
C ALA A 92 10.70 20.79 12.37
N GLU A 93 11.46 21.64 13.07
CA GLU A 93 11.67 23.04 12.70
C GLU A 93 12.31 23.20 11.31
N THR A 94 13.27 22.32 10.95
CA THR A 94 13.87 22.31 9.61
C THR A 94 12.81 21.97 8.55
N ALA A 95 12.01 20.94 8.76
CA ALA A 95 10.97 20.52 7.83
C ALA A 95 9.88 21.60 7.67
N GLU A 96 9.43 22.19 8.76
CA GLU A 96 8.44 23.28 8.76
C GLU A 96 9.00 24.54 8.13
N GLY A 97 10.27 24.89 8.40
CA GLY A 97 10.96 26.05 7.86
C GLY A 97 11.09 26.03 6.33
N ILE A 98 11.14 24.84 5.71
CA ILE A 98 11.14 24.68 4.25
C ILE A 98 9.71 24.53 3.67
N GLY A 99 8.70 24.79 4.49
CA GLY A 99 7.28 24.71 4.11
C GLY A 99 6.81 23.27 3.85
N GLY A 100 7.34 22.32 4.61
CA GLY A 100 7.10 20.90 4.35
C GLY A 100 6.96 20.04 5.60
N SER A 101 7.22 18.76 5.42
CA SER A 101 7.16 17.75 6.48
C SER A 101 8.10 16.59 6.18
N VAL A 102 8.48 15.86 7.22
CA VAL A 102 9.20 14.59 7.12
C VAL A 102 8.55 13.56 8.03
N SER A 103 8.51 12.31 7.62
CA SER A 103 8.00 11.19 8.43
C SER A 103 8.63 9.88 8.00
N ALA A 104 8.55 8.87 8.88
CA ALA A 104 8.98 7.53 8.58
C ALA A 104 7.90 6.51 8.95
N SER A 105 7.86 5.39 8.22
CA SER A 105 6.90 4.31 8.43
C SER A 105 7.48 2.98 7.98
N ALA A 106 6.93 1.87 8.50
CA ALA A 106 7.24 0.52 8.07
C ALA A 106 5.97 -0.20 7.62
N GLU A 107 6.11 -0.93 6.52
CA GLU A 107 5.11 -1.83 5.96
C GLU A 107 5.64 -3.27 6.00
N ALA A 108 4.91 -4.22 5.41
CA ALA A 108 5.41 -5.60 5.39
C ALA A 108 6.64 -5.77 4.50
N ASP A 109 6.70 -5.11 3.36
CA ASP A 109 7.73 -5.31 2.34
C ASP A 109 8.83 -4.24 2.34
N PHE A 110 8.59 -3.08 2.95
CA PHE A 110 9.50 -1.94 2.93
C PHE A 110 9.37 -1.04 4.14
N SER A 111 10.40 -0.26 4.37
CA SER A 111 10.42 0.92 5.24
C SER A 111 10.54 2.17 4.39
N GLU A 112 9.88 3.24 4.78
CA GLU A 112 9.88 4.52 4.06
C GLU A 112 10.31 5.67 4.96
N ILE A 113 11.18 6.53 4.44
CA ILE A 113 11.38 7.89 4.93
C ILE A 113 10.90 8.80 3.81
N ARG A 114 9.87 9.58 4.09
CA ARG A 114 9.27 10.49 3.11
C ARG A 114 9.32 11.92 3.59
N GLY A 115 9.43 12.84 2.65
CA GLY A 115 9.35 14.26 2.93
C GLY A 115 8.80 15.04 1.76
N SER A 116 8.31 16.23 2.05
CA SER A 116 7.87 17.19 1.05
C SER A 116 8.31 18.61 1.45
N ALA A 117 8.47 19.49 0.46
CA ALA A 117 8.83 20.88 0.68
C ALA A 117 8.39 21.75 -0.51
N LEU A 118 8.56 23.07 -0.36
CA LEU A 118 8.54 23.97 -1.51
C LEU A 118 9.71 23.64 -2.44
N ALA A 119 9.50 23.70 -3.75
CA ALA A 119 10.48 23.27 -4.75
C ALA A 119 11.85 23.98 -4.62
N ARG A 120 11.88 25.27 -4.23
CA ARG A 120 13.13 26.01 -4.00
C ARG A 120 14.02 25.43 -2.89
N HIS A 121 13.45 24.62 -2.00
CA HIS A 121 14.11 24.00 -0.85
C HIS A 121 14.39 22.50 -1.04
N TRP A 122 14.43 22.03 -2.28
CA TRP A 122 14.63 20.61 -2.56
C TRP A 122 15.95 20.06 -2.02
N ARG A 123 17.02 20.88 -1.95
CA ARG A 123 18.31 20.46 -1.41
C ARG A 123 18.24 20.22 0.09
N GLU A 124 17.66 21.14 0.83
CA GLU A 124 17.46 21.04 2.28
C GLU A 124 16.56 19.84 2.64
N LEU A 125 15.53 19.57 1.84
CA LEU A 125 14.70 18.38 2.00
C LEU A 125 15.51 17.10 1.83
N LEU A 126 16.34 16.99 0.78
CA LEU A 126 17.17 15.81 0.54
C LEU A 126 18.25 15.64 1.60
N GLU A 127 18.86 16.71 2.07
CA GLU A 127 19.81 16.69 3.19
C GLU A 127 19.15 16.16 4.47
N LEU A 128 17.92 16.60 4.77
CA LEU A 128 17.18 16.15 5.94
C LEU A 128 16.82 14.65 5.83
N VAL A 129 16.32 14.21 4.69
CA VAL A 129 16.00 12.80 4.43
C VAL A 129 17.26 11.93 4.52
N ALA A 130 18.37 12.36 3.93
CA ALA A 130 19.65 11.66 3.99
C ALA A 130 20.21 11.59 5.40
N ASP A 131 20.11 12.68 6.19
CA ASP A 131 20.58 12.70 7.56
C ASP A 131 19.83 11.71 8.45
N ILE A 132 18.49 11.67 8.32
CA ILE A 132 17.64 10.69 9.02
C ILE A 132 17.99 9.26 8.60
N ALA A 133 18.19 9.01 7.30
CA ALA A 133 18.45 7.68 6.78
C ALA A 133 19.85 7.14 7.14
N LEU A 134 20.87 8.02 7.16
CA LEU A 134 22.27 7.61 7.27
C LEU A 134 22.86 7.75 8.68
N ARG A 135 22.26 8.57 9.54
CA ARG A 135 22.84 8.94 10.85
C ARG A 135 21.78 8.99 11.95
N PRO A 136 20.91 7.95 12.10
CA PRO A 136 19.95 7.96 13.20
C PRO A 136 20.67 7.86 14.55
N ALA A 137 20.36 8.76 15.48
CA ALA A 137 20.97 8.78 16.81
C ALA A 137 20.59 7.58 17.68
N LEU A 138 19.38 7.09 17.51
CA LEU A 138 18.78 6.00 18.30
C LEU A 138 18.99 6.21 19.80
N ALA A 139 18.72 7.42 20.29
CA ALA A 139 18.91 7.77 21.71
C ALA A 139 17.98 6.93 22.60
N ALA A 140 18.50 6.45 23.73
CA ALA A 140 17.76 5.58 24.65
C ALA A 140 16.45 6.22 25.17
N SER A 141 16.45 7.53 25.43
CA SER A 141 15.26 8.28 25.83
C SER A 141 14.18 8.29 24.77
N GLU A 142 14.57 8.46 23.49
CA GLU A 142 13.65 8.47 22.36
C GLU A 142 13.08 7.06 22.10
N ILE A 143 13.92 6.04 22.19
CA ILE A 143 13.49 4.63 22.08
C ILE A 143 12.43 4.33 23.14
N GLU A 144 12.65 4.75 24.41
CA GLU A 144 11.71 4.52 25.49
C GLU A 144 10.43 5.33 25.31
N GLY A 145 10.52 6.56 24.80
CA GLY A 145 9.38 7.39 24.43
C GLY A 145 8.50 6.72 23.36
N GLU A 146 9.09 6.35 22.25
CA GLU A 146 8.38 5.72 21.12
C GLU A 146 7.87 4.31 21.46
N ARG A 147 8.60 3.54 22.27
CA ARG A 147 8.12 2.25 22.77
C ARG A 147 6.78 2.39 23.49
N ARG A 148 6.62 3.39 24.38
CA ARG A 148 5.34 3.63 25.07
C ARG A 148 4.23 3.96 24.08
N VAL A 149 4.51 4.75 23.05
CA VAL A 149 3.56 5.08 21.98
C VAL A 149 3.15 3.82 21.22
N VAL A 150 4.10 3.00 20.80
CA VAL A 150 3.85 1.75 20.06
C VAL A 150 3.06 0.76 20.92
N LEU A 151 3.42 0.58 22.20
CA LEU A 151 2.68 -0.30 23.12
C LEU A 151 1.23 0.16 23.36
N SER A 152 1.00 1.48 23.41
CA SER A 152 -0.35 2.03 23.47
C SER A 152 -1.13 1.78 22.17
N ALA A 153 -0.48 1.95 21.02
CA ALA A 153 -1.08 1.67 19.71
C ALA A 153 -1.43 0.18 19.54
N ILE A 154 -0.56 -0.73 19.99
CA ILE A 154 -0.83 -2.19 20.00
C ILE A 154 -2.08 -2.48 20.84
N ARG A 155 -2.17 -1.91 22.03
CA ARG A 155 -3.35 -2.08 22.91
C ARG A 155 -4.62 -1.58 22.22
N SER A 156 -4.62 -0.34 21.73
CA SER A 156 -5.77 0.25 21.04
C SER A 156 -6.21 -0.59 19.82
N ARG A 157 -5.26 -1.16 19.09
CA ARG A 157 -5.53 -2.02 17.95
C ARG A 157 -6.14 -3.37 18.35
N THR A 158 -5.64 -3.96 19.44
CA THR A 158 -6.18 -5.22 19.99
C THR A 158 -7.63 -5.06 20.47
N ASP A 159 -7.98 -3.87 20.98
CA ASP A 159 -9.34 -3.55 21.46
C ASP A 159 -10.33 -3.34 20.28
N GLN A 160 -9.86 -3.24 19.04
CA GLN A 160 -10.71 -3.10 17.84
C GLN A 160 -11.09 -4.47 17.25
N PRO A 161 -12.38 -4.86 17.24
CA PRO A 161 -12.81 -6.20 16.82
C PRO A 161 -12.36 -6.58 15.41
N PHE A 162 -12.48 -5.67 14.45
CA PHE A 162 -12.05 -5.92 13.08
C PHE A 162 -10.54 -6.17 12.98
N GLN A 163 -9.72 -5.36 13.67
CA GLN A 163 -8.27 -5.51 13.64
C GLN A 163 -7.83 -6.82 14.30
N ARG A 164 -8.46 -7.18 15.42
CA ARG A 164 -8.21 -8.46 16.09
C ARG A 164 -8.55 -9.66 15.19
N ALA A 165 -9.70 -9.62 14.51
CA ALA A 165 -10.09 -10.65 13.55
C ALA A 165 -9.13 -10.72 12.36
N LEU A 166 -8.68 -9.58 11.85
CA LEU A 166 -7.72 -9.50 10.74
C LEU A 166 -6.35 -10.07 11.12
N GLU A 167 -5.82 -9.71 12.29
CA GLU A 167 -4.55 -10.27 12.79
C GLU A 167 -4.63 -11.79 12.91
N THR A 168 -5.72 -12.31 13.50
CA THR A 168 -5.94 -13.75 13.57
C THR A 168 -6.02 -14.38 12.17
N LEU A 169 -6.69 -13.74 11.23
CA LEU A 169 -6.75 -14.22 9.84
C LEU A 169 -5.36 -14.29 9.21
N MET A 170 -4.53 -13.25 9.39
CA MET A 170 -3.15 -13.22 8.86
C MET A 170 -2.28 -14.32 9.50
N GLU A 171 -2.42 -14.58 10.80
CA GLU A 171 -1.71 -15.66 11.50
C GLU A 171 -2.03 -17.04 10.89
N HIS A 172 -3.27 -17.26 10.50
CA HIS A 172 -3.69 -18.52 9.88
C HIS A 172 -3.32 -18.63 8.39
N VAL A 173 -3.56 -17.57 7.61
CA VAL A 173 -3.27 -17.55 6.16
C VAL A 173 -1.76 -17.64 5.90
N TYR A 174 -0.95 -16.98 6.71
CA TYR A 174 0.51 -16.90 6.55
C TYR A 174 1.27 -17.72 7.58
N ARG A 175 0.69 -18.82 8.05
CA ARG A 175 1.30 -19.69 9.08
C ARG A 175 2.77 -19.98 8.80
N GLY A 176 3.64 -19.61 9.74
CA GLY A 176 5.09 -19.79 9.63
C GLY A 176 5.83 -18.76 8.75
N HIS A 177 5.12 -17.85 8.10
CA HIS A 177 5.72 -16.78 7.31
C HIS A 177 5.67 -15.44 8.08
N PRO A 178 6.66 -14.55 7.98
CA PRO A 178 6.66 -13.25 8.66
C PRO A 178 5.46 -12.34 8.39
N TYR A 179 4.76 -12.48 7.26
CA TYR A 179 3.52 -11.75 7.00
C TYR A 179 2.38 -12.08 7.99
N ALA A 180 2.53 -13.14 8.78
CA ALA A 180 1.66 -13.44 9.91
C ALA A 180 1.90 -12.52 11.11
N LEU A 181 3.05 -11.83 11.17
CA LEU A 181 3.39 -10.95 12.30
C LEU A 181 2.64 -9.63 12.21
N PRO A 182 2.12 -9.11 13.34
CA PRO A 182 1.49 -7.80 13.37
C PRO A 182 2.50 -6.70 12.98
N SER A 183 2.10 -5.74 12.16
CA SER A 183 3.00 -4.67 11.70
C SER A 183 3.55 -3.77 12.83
N LEU A 184 2.79 -3.61 13.93
CA LEU A 184 3.26 -2.90 15.13
C LEU A 184 4.13 -3.78 16.03
N GLY A 185 4.20 -5.08 15.74
CA GLY A 185 4.89 -6.07 16.55
C GLY A 185 4.05 -6.67 17.67
N ARG A 186 4.59 -7.71 18.29
CA ARG A 186 4.02 -8.32 19.48
C ARG A 186 4.41 -7.53 20.72
N ARG A 187 3.43 -7.29 21.61
CA ARG A 187 3.60 -6.47 22.81
C ARG A 187 4.82 -6.89 23.64
N GLU A 188 4.94 -8.18 23.93
CA GLU A 188 6.01 -8.75 24.76
C GLU A 188 7.39 -8.64 24.10
N VAL A 189 7.44 -8.57 22.77
CA VAL A 189 8.68 -8.37 22.02
C VAL A 189 9.05 -6.89 22.02
N VAL A 190 8.14 -6.01 21.61
CA VAL A 190 8.37 -4.56 21.58
C VAL A 190 8.77 -4.01 22.96
N ALA A 191 8.21 -4.56 24.04
CA ALA A 191 8.53 -4.15 25.41
C ALA A 191 10.01 -4.35 25.78
N ARG A 192 10.73 -5.27 25.12
CA ARG A 192 12.13 -5.62 25.45
C ARG A 192 13.15 -5.16 24.41
N LEU A 193 12.74 -4.73 23.21
CA LEU A 193 13.67 -4.28 22.18
C LEU A 193 14.54 -3.13 22.70
N GLY A 194 15.85 -3.28 22.65
CA GLY A 194 16.82 -2.29 23.11
C GLY A 194 17.47 -1.53 21.94
N ARG A 195 18.36 -0.61 22.31
CA ARG A 195 19.15 0.17 21.33
C ARG A 195 20.00 -0.74 20.46
N GLU A 196 20.64 -1.75 21.03
CA GLU A 196 21.51 -2.65 20.29
C GLU A 196 20.75 -3.47 19.24
N ASP A 197 19.52 -3.92 19.58
CA ASP A 197 18.65 -4.62 18.63
C ASP A 197 18.32 -3.74 17.41
N LEU A 198 17.92 -2.47 17.67
CA LEU A 198 17.60 -1.50 16.62
C LEU A 198 18.83 -1.17 15.76
N LEU A 199 19.99 -0.99 16.38
CA LEU A 199 21.23 -0.68 15.68
C LEU A 199 21.71 -1.84 14.81
N GLU A 200 21.61 -3.07 15.30
CA GLU A 200 21.93 -4.28 14.53
C GLU A 200 20.99 -4.42 13.33
N HIS A 201 19.67 -4.28 13.54
CA HIS A 201 18.68 -4.32 12.47
C HIS A 201 18.94 -3.23 11.41
N TYR A 202 19.26 -2.01 11.85
CA TYR A 202 19.63 -0.92 10.96
C TYR A 202 20.86 -1.25 10.13
N ARG A 203 21.95 -1.71 10.74
CA ARG A 203 23.21 -2.07 10.06
C ARG A 203 23.07 -3.20 9.06
N GLN A 204 22.20 -4.16 9.33
CA GLN A 204 21.93 -5.29 8.44
C GLN A 204 21.17 -4.87 7.19
N HIS A 205 20.21 -3.95 7.32
CA HIS A 205 19.21 -3.71 6.28
C HIS A 205 19.36 -2.37 5.55
N TYR A 206 19.93 -1.33 6.17
CA TYR A 206 20.10 -0.02 5.53
C TYR A 206 21.33 -0.01 4.64
N ARG A 207 21.17 -0.57 3.44
CA ARG A 207 22.22 -0.72 2.44
C ARG A 207 21.81 -0.20 1.08
N ALA A 208 22.78 0.31 0.32
CA ALA A 208 22.56 0.94 -0.97
C ALA A 208 21.81 0.03 -1.96
N GLY A 209 22.14 -1.25 -2.05
CA GLY A 209 21.50 -2.20 -2.96
C GLY A 209 20.03 -2.51 -2.62
N ARG A 210 19.58 -2.14 -1.42
CA ARG A 210 18.18 -2.26 -0.99
C ARG A 210 17.40 -0.95 -1.06
N THR A 211 18.07 0.15 -1.37
CA THR A 211 17.50 1.48 -1.22
C THR A 211 17.16 2.07 -2.57
N VAL A 212 15.95 2.58 -2.67
CA VAL A 212 15.46 3.39 -3.80
C VAL A 212 15.12 4.78 -3.27
N VAL A 213 15.71 5.80 -3.85
CA VAL A 213 15.36 7.21 -3.58
C VAL A 213 14.62 7.74 -4.79
N SER A 214 13.36 8.09 -4.60
CA SER A 214 12.51 8.67 -5.64
C SER A 214 12.11 10.08 -5.30
N VAL A 215 12.21 10.99 -6.27
CA VAL A 215 11.83 12.40 -6.14
C VAL A 215 10.88 12.76 -7.26
N SER A 216 9.81 13.49 -6.93
CA SER A 216 8.89 14.07 -7.90
C SER A 216 8.59 15.52 -7.55
N GLY A 217 8.62 16.42 -8.54
CA GLY A 217 8.32 17.83 -8.30
C GLY A 217 8.90 18.78 -9.33
N GLN A 218 8.79 20.06 -9.05
CA GLN A 218 9.37 21.11 -9.88
C GLN A 218 10.89 21.25 -9.61
N VAL A 219 11.65 20.34 -10.20
CA VAL A 219 13.11 20.22 -10.02
C VAL A 219 13.79 19.84 -11.33
N ALA A 220 15.11 20.07 -11.43
CA ALA A 220 15.92 19.56 -12.53
C ALA A 220 16.43 18.16 -12.20
N ALA A 221 16.03 17.16 -12.97
CA ALA A 221 16.25 15.74 -12.64
C ALA A 221 17.74 15.39 -12.50
N ARG A 222 18.60 15.92 -13.35
CA ARG A 222 20.06 15.66 -13.31
C ARG A 222 20.71 16.25 -12.06
N GLU A 223 20.29 17.45 -11.64
CA GLU A 223 20.83 18.09 -10.43
C GLU A 223 20.43 17.31 -9.17
N VAL A 224 19.16 16.92 -9.10
CA VAL A 224 18.63 16.10 -7.99
C VAL A 224 19.35 14.75 -7.92
N ALA A 225 19.53 14.08 -9.05
CA ALA A 225 20.22 12.79 -9.08
C ALA A 225 21.69 12.92 -8.64
N ALA A 226 22.40 13.97 -9.07
CA ALA A 226 23.78 14.23 -8.65
C ALA A 226 23.86 14.51 -7.14
N GLU A 227 22.92 15.28 -6.59
CA GLU A 227 22.87 15.58 -5.16
C GLU A 227 22.56 14.33 -4.31
N ILE A 228 21.61 13.49 -4.73
CA ILE A 228 21.35 12.21 -4.07
C ILE A 228 22.61 11.34 -4.09
N ALA A 229 23.29 11.23 -5.24
CA ALA A 229 24.53 10.45 -5.35
C ALA A 229 25.61 10.95 -4.38
N ARG A 230 25.74 12.27 -4.21
CA ARG A 230 26.65 12.91 -3.26
C ARG A 230 26.27 12.60 -1.80
N LEU A 231 25.00 12.80 -1.44
CA LEU A 231 24.52 12.62 -0.07
C LEU A 231 24.63 11.17 0.42
N PHE A 232 24.36 10.22 -0.46
CA PHE A 232 24.35 8.79 -0.14
C PHE A 232 25.66 8.06 -0.49
N ALA A 233 26.72 8.78 -0.82
CA ALA A 233 28.04 8.20 -1.15
C ALA A 233 28.63 7.32 -0.04
N SER A 234 28.32 7.60 1.23
CA SER A 234 28.78 6.84 2.39
C SER A 234 27.86 5.66 2.77
N MET A 235 26.73 5.47 2.07
CA MET A 235 25.82 4.35 2.39
C MET A 235 26.51 3.02 2.10
N PRO A 236 26.49 2.06 3.06
CA PRO A 236 27.13 0.75 2.84
C PRO A 236 26.57 0.03 1.60
N ALA A 237 27.46 -0.45 0.73
CA ALA A 237 27.09 -1.21 -0.46
C ALA A 237 26.52 -2.58 -0.11
N GLY A 238 25.89 -3.24 -1.10
CA GLY A 238 25.36 -4.60 -1.01
C GLY A 238 23.85 -4.67 -0.79
N GLU A 239 23.31 -5.89 -0.88
CA GLU A 239 21.87 -6.14 -0.80
C GLU A 239 21.41 -6.68 0.56
N GLY A 240 22.32 -7.08 1.46
CA GLY A 240 21.97 -7.64 2.77
C GLY A 240 21.25 -9.00 2.69
N GLU A 241 20.50 -9.35 3.74
CA GLU A 241 19.80 -10.64 3.88
C GLU A 241 18.62 -10.77 2.91
N ALA A 242 18.34 -11.97 2.41
CA ALA A 242 17.21 -12.24 1.52
C ALA A 242 15.85 -12.13 2.26
N ALA A 243 14.78 -11.92 1.50
CA ALA A 243 13.43 -11.98 2.04
C ALA A 243 13.08 -13.39 2.55
N ALA A 244 12.07 -13.47 3.42
CA ALA A 244 11.58 -14.75 3.93
C ALA A 244 11.06 -15.68 2.82
N ALA A 245 11.04 -16.97 3.11
CA ALA A 245 10.50 -17.99 2.21
C ALA A 245 9.01 -17.75 1.91
N ALA A 246 8.54 -18.26 0.78
CA ALA A 246 7.13 -18.21 0.42
C ALA A 246 6.27 -18.94 1.46
N PRO A 247 5.06 -18.42 1.78
CA PRO A 247 4.18 -19.06 2.74
C PRO A 247 3.72 -20.44 2.27
N VAL A 248 3.49 -21.34 3.22
CA VAL A 248 2.90 -22.65 2.94
C VAL A 248 1.49 -22.44 2.38
N VAL A 249 1.16 -23.15 1.30
CA VAL A 249 -0.19 -23.11 0.72
C VAL A 249 -1.11 -23.98 1.58
N PRO A 250 -2.25 -23.47 2.05
CA PRO A 250 -3.23 -24.29 2.78
C PRO A 250 -3.69 -25.48 1.94
N THR A 251 -3.73 -26.65 2.55
CA THR A 251 -4.22 -27.90 1.91
C THR A 251 -5.70 -28.13 2.16
N ALA A 252 -6.30 -27.40 3.10
CA ALA A 252 -7.72 -27.47 3.45
C ALA A 252 -8.25 -26.09 3.84
N ALA A 253 -9.56 -25.91 3.72
CA ALA A 253 -10.22 -24.73 4.28
C ALA A 253 -10.18 -24.77 5.81
N GLU A 254 -9.84 -23.64 6.42
CA GLU A 254 -9.79 -23.49 7.88
C GLU A 254 -10.90 -22.58 8.39
N ARG A 255 -11.39 -22.84 9.61
CA ARG A 255 -12.37 -22.01 10.30
C ARG A 255 -11.99 -21.82 11.76
N THR A 256 -11.92 -20.58 12.20
CA THR A 256 -11.58 -20.21 13.58
C THR A 256 -12.64 -19.27 14.14
N ILE A 257 -13.11 -19.56 15.37
CA ILE A 257 -13.98 -18.65 16.13
C ILE A 257 -13.12 -17.97 17.20
N VAL A 258 -13.19 -16.65 17.26
CA VAL A 258 -12.51 -15.82 18.26
C VAL A 258 -13.55 -15.18 19.16
N THR A 259 -13.46 -15.42 20.46
CA THR A 259 -14.29 -14.73 21.46
C THR A 259 -13.63 -13.41 21.85
N HIS A 260 -14.36 -12.30 21.68
CA HIS A 260 -13.86 -10.96 22.00
C HIS A 260 -15.02 -10.08 22.45
N PRO A 261 -14.87 -9.25 23.50
CA PRO A 261 -15.88 -8.27 23.89
C PRO A 261 -16.16 -7.28 22.76
N ALA A 262 -17.31 -7.39 22.13
CA ALA A 262 -17.71 -6.54 21.00
C ALA A 262 -19.24 -6.50 20.89
N ALA A 263 -19.77 -5.38 20.39
CA ALA A 263 -21.22 -5.27 20.09
C ALA A 263 -21.61 -5.97 18.80
N GLN A 264 -20.65 -6.21 17.90
CA GLN A 264 -20.87 -6.81 16.57
C GLN A 264 -19.94 -8.00 16.37
N ALA A 265 -20.42 -8.99 15.62
CA ALA A 265 -19.55 -10.03 15.08
C ALA A 265 -18.80 -9.50 13.84
N GLN A 266 -17.57 -9.97 13.68
CA GLN A 266 -16.74 -9.72 12.49
C GLN A 266 -16.45 -11.04 11.80
N VAL A 267 -16.89 -11.20 10.57
CA VAL A 267 -16.61 -12.38 9.73
C VAL A 267 -15.64 -11.98 8.63
N LEU A 268 -14.46 -12.58 8.63
CA LEU A 268 -13.43 -12.38 7.63
C LEU A 268 -13.13 -13.70 6.92
N VAL A 269 -13.03 -13.63 5.61
CA VAL A 269 -12.68 -14.76 4.75
C VAL A 269 -11.47 -14.38 3.93
N GLY A 270 -10.34 -15.04 4.15
CA GLY A 270 -9.07 -14.81 3.47
C GLY A 270 -8.67 -15.95 2.57
N VAL A 271 -8.10 -15.63 1.42
CA VAL A 271 -7.46 -16.61 0.53
C VAL A 271 -6.09 -16.09 0.09
N LEU A 272 -5.10 -16.99 -0.01
CA LEU A 272 -3.81 -16.64 -0.59
C LEU A 272 -3.99 -16.24 -2.05
N ALA A 273 -3.37 -15.13 -2.42
CA ALA A 273 -3.48 -14.48 -3.72
C ALA A 273 -2.10 -14.30 -4.36
N PRO A 274 -2.00 -14.02 -5.67
CA PRO A 274 -0.72 -13.86 -6.34
C PRO A 274 0.05 -12.63 -5.82
N PRO A 275 1.40 -12.62 -5.94
CA PRO A 275 2.21 -11.44 -5.68
C PRO A 275 2.01 -10.36 -6.76
N LEU A 276 2.48 -9.15 -6.47
CA LEU A 276 2.44 -8.00 -7.39
C LEU A 276 3.04 -8.30 -8.78
N SER A 277 4.10 -9.10 -8.83
CA SER A 277 4.80 -9.46 -10.07
C SER A 277 4.11 -10.54 -10.93
N HIS A 278 3.05 -11.16 -10.40
CA HIS A 278 2.39 -12.27 -11.10
C HIS A 278 1.46 -11.79 -12.23
N PRO A 279 1.38 -12.50 -13.37
CA PRO A 279 0.45 -12.16 -14.47
C PRO A 279 -1.01 -12.02 -14.02
N ASP A 280 -1.46 -12.80 -13.05
CA ASP A 280 -2.82 -12.78 -12.52
C ASP A 280 -3.12 -11.59 -11.59
N TYR A 281 -2.12 -10.75 -11.28
CA TYR A 281 -2.29 -9.64 -10.33
C TYR A 281 -3.40 -8.67 -10.76
N ALA A 282 -3.41 -8.24 -12.02
CA ALA A 282 -4.43 -7.32 -12.54
C ALA A 282 -5.84 -7.93 -12.48
N ALA A 283 -5.99 -9.19 -12.89
CA ALA A 283 -7.26 -9.89 -12.83
C ALA A 283 -7.77 -10.06 -11.40
N MET A 284 -6.86 -10.37 -10.46
CA MET A 284 -7.21 -10.47 -9.03
C MET A 284 -7.62 -9.12 -8.43
N LYS A 285 -7.02 -8.00 -8.88
CA LYS A 285 -7.45 -6.64 -8.49
C LYS A 285 -8.87 -6.34 -8.98
N VAL A 286 -9.17 -6.68 -10.23
CA VAL A 286 -10.53 -6.52 -10.80
C VAL A 286 -11.53 -7.40 -10.04
N LEU A 287 -11.18 -8.66 -9.77
CA LEU A 287 -12.00 -9.58 -8.95
C LEU A 287 -12.29 -8.99 -7.56
N SER A 288 -11.25 -8.54 -6.85
CA SER A 288 -11.40 -7.92 -5.52
C SER A 288 -12.34 -6.71 -5.56
N THR A 289 -12.23 -5.90 -6.61
CA THR A 289 -13.07 -4.72 -6.80
C THR A 289 -14.52 -5.10 -7.12
N ALA A 290 -14.76 -6.07 -8.00
CA ALA A 290 -16.09 -6.58 -8.31
C ALA A 290 -16.75 -7.21 -7.07
N LEU A 291 -15.98 -7.91 -6.23
CA LEU A 291 -16.45 -8.52 -5.00
C LEU A 291 -16.86 -7.47 -3.96
N GLY A 292 -15.99 -6.52 -3.65
CA GLY A 292 -16.18 -5.62 -2.51
C GLY A 292 -15.75 -4.16 -2.72
N GLY A 293 -15.53 -3.72 -3.96
CA GLY A 293 -15.14 -2.36 -4.30
C GLY A 293 -16.30 -1.36 -4.22
N GLY A 294 -16.53 -0.77 -3.05
CA GLY A 294 -17.58 0.23 -2.84
C GLY A 294 -19.01 -0.35 -2.83
N MET A 295 -20.01 0.53 -2.94
CA MET A 295 -21.43 0.15 -2.85
C MET A 295 -21.94 -0.66 -4.05
N ALA A 296 -21.25 -0.65 -5.17
CA ALA A 296 -21.59 -1.45 -6.34
C ALA A 296 -21.01 -2.88 -6.29
N GLY A 297 -20.15 -3.20 -5.31
CA GLY A 297 -19.58 -4.53 -5.10
C GLY A 297 -20.65 -5.57 -4.72
N ARG A 298 -20.38 -6.84 -5.09
CA ARG A 298 -21.34 -7.93 -4.83
C ARG A 298 -21.68 -8.11 -3.35
N LEU A 299 -20.68 -8.03 -2.46
CA LEU A 299 -20.92 -8.18 -1.02
C LEU A 299 -21.86 -7.10 -0.49
N PHE A 300 -21.70 -5.86 -0.95
CA PHE A 300 -22.61 -4.79 -0.54
C PHE A 300 -24.03 -5.02 -1.07
N ARG A 301 -24.18 -5.27 -2.36
CA ARG A 301 -25.48 -5.45 -3.00
C ARG A 301 -26.23 -6.69 -2.48
N GLU A 302 -25.55 -7.83 -2.37
CA GLU A 302 -26.21 -9.10 -2.03
C GLU A 302 -26.41 -9.27 -0.51
N LEU A 303 -25.42 -8.85 0.32
CA LEU A 303 -25.46 -9.14 1.76
C LEU A 303 -25.95 -7.95 2.59
N ARG A 304 -25.65 -6.71 2.17
CA ARG A 304 -26.11 -5.53 2.89
C ARG A 304 -27.44 -5.02 2.36
N ASP A 305 -27.52 -4.74 1.06
CA ASP A 305 -28.70 -4.09 0.47
C ASP A 305 -29.90 -5.02 0.38
N LYS A 306 -29.74 -6.24 -0.19
CA LYS A 306 -30.84 -7.19 -0.35
C LYS A 306 -31.20 -7.98 0.91
N GLN A 307 -30.22 -8.34 1.75
CA GLN A 307 -30.43 -9.22 2.90
C GLN A 307 -30.38 -8.49 4.24
N GLY A 308 -29.95 -7.23 4.30
CA GLY A 308 -29.86 -6.46 5.54
C GLY A 308 -28.87 -7.04 6.56
N LEU A 309 -27.92 -7.90 6.14
CA LEU A 309 -27.03 -8.63 7.04
C LEU A 309 -25.85 -7.77 7.54
N ALA A 310 -25.44 -6.74 6.79
CA ALA A 310 -24.17 -6.07 7.01
C ALA A 310 -24.33 -4.63 7.49
N TYR A 311 -23.66 -4.27 8.58
CA TYR A 311 -23.38 -2.87 8.93
C TYR A 311 -22.20 -2.32 8.10
N SER A 312 -21.16 -3.15 7.94
CA SER A 312 -20.00 -2.87 7.07
C SER A 312 -19.64 -4.13 6.30
N THR A 313 -19.26 -3.97 5.04
CA THR A 313 -18.80 -5.09 4.21
C THR A 313 -17.92 -4.60 3.08
N GLY A 314 -17.03 -5.45 2.61
CA GLY A 314 -16.15 -5.15 1.49
C GLY A 314 -15.16 -6.27 1.24
N ALA A 315 -14.27 -6.02 0.27
CA ALA A 315 -13.11 -6.86 0.02
C ALA A 315 -11.92 -5.99 -0.32
N PHE A 316 -10.72 -6.46 0.06
CA PHE A 316 -9.47 -5.80 -0.29
C PHE A 316 -8.38 -6.83 -0.59
N TYR A 317 -7.46 -6.43 -1.45
CA TYR A 317 -6.29 -7.21 -1.84
C TYR A 317 -5.08 -6.28 -1.90
N PRO A 318 -4.29 -6.17 -0.80
CA PRO A 318 -3.10 -5.33 -0.76
C PRO A 318 -2.02 -5.86 -1.71
N SER A 319 -1.28 -4.94 -2.33
CA SER A 319 -0.11 -5.28 -3.14
C SER A 319 1.02 -5.75 -2.23
N ARG A 320 1.58 -6.94 -2.51
CA ARG A 320 2.69 -7.53 -1.76
C ARG A 320 3.77 -8.00 -2.73
N VAL A 321 5.03 -7.93 -2.29
CA VAL A 321 6.17 -8.49 -3.04
C VAL A 321 6.11 -10.02 -3.03
N GLY A 322 5.80 -10.62 -1.88
CA GLY A 322 5.46 -12.02 -1.73
C GLY A 322 3.99 -12.31 -2.06
N ARG A 323 3.53 -13.54 -1.81
CA ARG A 323 2.11 -13.90 -1.99
C ARG A 323 1.21 -12.98 -1.17
N GLY A 324 0.22 -12.39 -1.83
CA GLY A 324 -0.79 -11.56 -1.19
C GLY A 324 -1.91 -12.35 -0.55
N VAL A 325 -2.88 -11.65 0.00
CA VAL A 325 -4.13 -12.20 0.50
C VAL A 325 -5.30 -11.35 0.01
N LEU A 326 -6.33 -11.99 -0.53
CA LEU A 326 -7.64 -11.37 -0.74
C LEU A 326 -8.46 -11.61 0.52
N VAL A 327 -8.95 -10.55 1.12
CA VAL A 327 -9.82 -10.59 2.31
C VAL A 327 -11.19 -10.05 1.94
N ALA A 328 -12.22 -10.85 2.14
CA ALA A 328 -13.62 -10.43 2.17
C ALA A 328 -14.08 -10.33 3.62
N TYR A 329 -14.83 -9.30 3.98
CA TYR A 329 -15.25 -9.09 5.35
C TYR A 329 -16.69 -8.59 5.48
N LEU A 330 -17.28 -8.86 6.65
CA LEU A 330 -18.62 -8.41 6.98
C LEU A 330 -18.76 -8.23 8.49
N GLY A 331 -19.18 -7.04 8.92
CA GLY A 331 -19.60 -6.74 10.29
C GLY A 331 -21.12 -6.85 10.42
N THR A 332 -21.61 -7.63 11.40
CA THR A 332 -23.02 -7.97 11.53
C THR A 332 -23.45 -8.10 13.01
N ALA A 333 -24.77 -8.24 13.22
CA ALA A 333 -25.28 -8.66 14.53
C ALA A 333 -24.78 -10.08 14.85
N PRO A 334 -24.42 -10.39 16.11
CA PRO A 334 -23.86 -11.69 16.49
C PRO A 334 -24.71 -12.90 16.04
N ALA A 335 -26.02 -12.81 16.17
CA ALA A 335 -26.96 -13.85 15.74
C ALA A 335 -26.92 -14.15 14.22
N ASN A 336 -26.39 -13.24 13.41
CA ASN A 336 -26.29 -13.36 11.96
C ASN A 336 -24.92 -13.84 11.47
N ALA A 337 -23.95 -14.08 12.36
CA ALA A 337 -22.57 -14.38 12.00
C ALA A 337 -22.43 -15.58 11.05
N GLU A 338 -23.21 -16.64 11.24
CA GLU A 338 -23.17 -17.82 10.37
C GLU A 338 -23.78 -17.55 8.98
N LYS A 339 -24.89 -16.81 8.93
CA LYS A 339 -25.48 -16.37 7.65
C LYS A 339 -24.55 -15.46 6.87
N ALA A 340 -23.83 -14.60 7.58
CA ALA A 340 -22.82 -13.71 7.00
C ALA A 340 -21.65 -14.52 6.40
N GLU A 341 -21.13 -15.51 7.12
CA GLU A 341 -20.10 -16.43 6.63
C GLU A 341 -20.56 -17.17 5.38
N GLU A 342 -21.76 -17.79 5.44
CA GLU A 342 -22.34 -18.49 4.30
C GLU A 342 -22.53 -17.58 3.10
N GLY A 343 -23.02 -16.35 3.32
CA GLY A 343 -23.18 -15.34 2.29
C GLY A 343 -21.87 -14.98 1.59
N ILE A 344 -20.79 -14.73 2.33
CA ILE A 344 -19.47 -14.45 1.75
C ILE A 344 -18.99 -15.67 0.95
N ARG A 345 -19.05 -16.87 1.52
CA ARG A 345 -18.63 -18.12 0.86
C ARG A 345 -19.41 -18.37 -0.44
N LYS A 346 -20.71 -18.10 -0.44
CA LYS A 346 -21.58 -18.23 -1.61
C LYS A 346 -21.14 -17.28 -2.73
N GLU A 347 -20.86 -16.01 -2.41
CA GLU A 347 -20.42 -15.03 -3.42
C GLU A 347 -19.01 -15.36 -3.96
N LEU A 348 -18.09 -15.84 -3.11
CA LEU A 348 -16.79 -16.36 -3.57
C LEU A 348 -16.93 -17.56 -4.51
N ALA A 349 -17.74 -18.54 -4.14
CA ALA A 349 -18.00 -19.72 -4.97
C ALA A 349 -18.69 -19.36 -6.29
N ARG A 350 -19.59 -18.37 -6.27
CA ARG A 350 -20.28 -17.86 -7.46
C ARG A 350 -19.32 -17.25 -8.48
N LEU A 351 -18.32 -16.51 -8.03
CA LEU A 351 -17.27 -15.96 -8.92
C LEU A 351 -16.51 -17.04 -9.71
N GLY A 352 -16.34 -18.22 -9.13
CA GLY A 352 -15.70 -19.34 -9.82
C GLY A 352 -16.65 -20.09 -10.79
N ARG A 353 -17.95 -20.10 -10.51
CA ARG A 353 -18.95 -20.83 -11.31
C ARG A 353 -19.51 -20.02 -12.46
N GLU A 354 -19.80 -18.75 -12.22
CA GLU A 354 -20.46 -17.84 -13.14
C GLU A 354 -19.50 -16.72 -13.53
N ALA A 355 -19.33 -16.46 -14.82
CA ALA A 355 -18.59 -15.30 -15.29
C ALA A 355 -19.33 -14.01 -14.87
N LEU A 356 -18.56 -12.95 -14.62
CA LEU A 356 -19.14 -11.64 -14.39
C LEU A 356 -19.84 -11.13 -15.65
N GLY A 357 -20.93 -10.37 -15.49
CA GLY A 357 -21.52 -9.63 -16.61
C GLY A 357 -20.57 -8.57 -17.15
N ALA A 358 -20.64 -8.31 -18.46
CA ALA A 358 -19.77 -7.31 -19.12
C ALA A 358 -19.80 -5.93 -18.44
N GLU A 359 -20.99 -5.47 -18.03
CA GLU A 359 -21.14 -4.19 -17.31
C GLU A 359 -20.49 -4.24 -15.90
N GLU A 360 -20.54 -5.39 -15.23
CA GLU A 360 -19.93 -5.54 -13.91
C GLU A 360 -18.39 -5.47 -13.99
N VAL A 361 -17.80 -6.12 -15.00
CA VAL A 361 -16.36 -6.02 -15.27
C VAL A 361 -16.00 -4.59 -15.65
N ALA A 362 -16.75 -3.94 -16.54
CA ALA A 362 -16.48 -2.57 -16.95
C ALA A 362 -16.52 -1.61 -15.75
N ARG A 363 -17.54 -1.72 -14.88
CA ARG A 363 -17.63 -0.93 -13.64
C ARG A 363 -16.43 -1.18 -12.71
N ALA A 364 -16.06 -2.45 -12.49
CA ALA A 364 -14.96 -2.79 -11.62
C ALA A 364 -13.63 -2.20 -12.13
N ARG A 365 -13.36 -2.30 -13.44
CA ARG A 365 -12.18 -1.69 -14.08
C ARG A 365 -12.19 -0.17 -13.93
N THR A 366 -13.29 0.49 -14.29
CA THR A 366 -13.41 1.95 -14.21
C THR A 366 -13.22 2.44 -12.77
N TYR A 367 -13.83 1.78 -11.78
CA TYR A 367 -13.68 2.13 -10.38
C TYR A 367 -12.24 1.95 -9.91
N LEU A 368 -11.63 0.81 -10.22
CA LEU A 368 -10.23 0.48 -9.83
C LEU A 368 -9.24 1.50 -10.42
N LEU A 369 -9.35 1.79 -11.71
CA LEU A 369 -8.49 2.75 -12.39
C LEU A 369 -8.73 4.19 -11.92
N GLY A 370 -9.99 4.55 -11.66
CA GLY A 370 -10.33 5.85 -11.08
C GLY A 370 -9.69 6.05 -9.70
N GLN A 371 -9.79 5.07 -8.80
CA GLN A 371 -9.14 5.11 -7.50
C GLN A 371 -7.62 5.18 -7.62
N PHE A 372 -7.02 4.41 -8.53
CA PHE A 372 -5.59 4.43 -8.78
C PHE A 372 -5.10 5.78 -9.32
N ALA A 373 -5.85 6.39 -10.23
CA ALA A 373 -5.54 7.74 -10.76
C ALA A 373 -5.68 8.81 -9.66
N LEU A 374 -6.76 8.75 -8.87
CA LEU A 374 -6.99 9.67 -7.76
C LEU A 374 -5.90 9.59 -6.68
N ASP A 375 -5.39 8.40 -6.40
CA ASP A 375 -4.30 8.21 -5.42
C ASP A 375 -2.98 8.79 -5.92
N ARG A 376 -2.71 8.79 -7.22
CA ARG A 376 -1.47 9.29 -7.85
C ARG A 376 -1.43 10.79 -8.16
N ARG A 377 -2.34 11.60 -7.63
CA ARG A 377 -2.45 13.04 -7.95
C ARG A 377 -1.33 13.91 -7.39
N THR A 378 -0.64 13.48 -6.35
CA THR A 378 0.36 14.31 -5.66
C THR A 378 1.79 13.85 -5.97
N ASN A 379 2.77 14.77 -5.92
CA ASN A 379 4.18 14.45 -6.05
C ASN A 379 4.64 13.40 -5.04
N ALA A 380 4.13 13.46 -3.81
CA ALA A 380 4.45 12.46 -2.77
C ALA A 380 3.99 11.05 -3.19
N ARG A 381 2.77 10.92 -3.72
CA ARG A 381 2.28 9.62 -4.19
C ARG A 381 2.96 9.15 -5.47
N LEU A 382 3.31 10.06 -6.39
CA LEU A 382 4.08 9.72 -7.59
C LEU A 382 5.48 9.20 -7.21
N ALA A 383 6.20 9.90 -6.34
CA ALA A 383 7.50 9.46 -5.84
C ALA A 383 7.40 8.10 -5.13
N TRP A 384 6.38 7.92 -4.29
CA TRP A 384 6.14 6.67 -3.59
C TRP A 384 5.88 5.49 -4.54
N TYR A 385 4.98 5.64 -5.51
CA TYR A 385 4.67 4.55 -6.45
C TYR A 385 5.88 4.14 -7.28
N GLN A 386 6.67 5.09 -7.76
CA GLN A 386 7.90 4.82 -8.49
C GLN A 386 8.90 4.03 -7.62
N ALA A 387 9.13 4.50 -6.39
CA ALA A 387 10.02 3.83 -5.45
C ALA A 387 9.51 2.43 -5.07
N PHE A 388 8.21 2.28 -4.81
CA PHE A 388 7.59 1.02 -4.46
C PHE A 388 7.71 -0.02 -5.58
N PHE A 389 7.32 0.32 -6.79
CA PHE A 389 7.37 -0.61 -7.91
C PHE A 389 8.80 -0.97 -8.29
N GLU A 390 9.73 -0.02 -8.25
CA GLU A 390 11.15 -0.31 -8.45
C GLU A 390 11.70 -1.22 -7.35
N SER A 391 11.40 -0.94 -6.08
CA SER A 391 11.85 -1.75 -4.94
C SER A 391 11.25 -3.15 -4.94
N ALA A 392 10.01 -3.29 -5.44
CA ALA A 392 9.33 -4.57 -5.59
C ALA A 392 9.84 -5.39 -6.79
N GLY A 393 10.76 -4.85 -7.58
CA GLY A 393 11.37 -5.53 -8.74
C GLY A 393 10.49 -5.57 -9.99
N VAL A 394 9.36 -4.85 -10.01
CA VAL A 394 8.49 -4.78 -11.19
C VAL A 394 8.80 -3.57 -12.09
N GLY A 395 9.70 -2.67 -11.65
CA GLY A 395 10.14 -1.49 -12.37
C GLY A 395 9.27 -0.26 -12.14
N HIS A 396 9.90 0.93 -12.17
CA HIS A 396 9.26 2.21 -11.90
C HIS A 396 8.10 2.57 -12.86
N ASP A 397 8.09 1.96 -14.06
CA ASP A 397 7.08 2.08 -15.12
C ASP A 397 5.88 1.14 -14.94
N PHE A 398 5.84 0.38 -13.88
CA PHE A 398 4.78 -0.61 -13.63
C PHE A 398 3.37 0.02 -13.59
N ALA A 399 3.26 1.27 -13.16
CA ALA A 399 1.96 1.96 -13.08
C ALA A 399 1.25 2.00 -14.44
N GLU A 400 1.97 2.32 -15.50
CA GLU A 400 1.45 2.43 -16.87
C GLU A 400 1.11 1.05 -17.44
N ARG A 401 1.97 0.06 -17.17
CA ARG A 401 1.71 -1.35 -17.54
C ARG A 401 0.50 -1.92 -16.82
N TYR A 402 0.34 -1.56 -15.55
CA TYR A 402 -0.80 -1.98 -14.73
C TYR A 402 -2.12 -1.41 -15.26
N VAL A 403 -2.17 -0.13 -15.64
CA VAL A 403 -3.38 0.47 -16.25
C VAL A 403 -3.78 -0.32 -17.51
N ARG A 404 -2.85 -0.53 -18.44
CA ARG A 404 -3.11 -1.31 -19.65
C ARG A 404 -3.56 -2.74 -19.35
N ALA A 405 -2.93 -3.38 -18.37
CA ALA A 405 -3.30 -4.73 -17.96
C ALA A 405 -4.72 -4.79 -17.40
N VAL A 406 -5.11 -3.83 -16.55
CA VAL A 406 -6.48 -3.77 -15.99
C VAL A 406 -7.52 -3.49 -17.06
N GLU A 407 -7.24 -2.61 -18.02
CA GLU A 407 -8.12 -2.31 -19.17
C GLU A 407 -8.38 -3.55 -20.05
N ALA A 408 -7.42 -4.44 -20.16
CA ALA A 408 -7.52 -5.66 -20.96
C ALA A 408 -8.25 -6.82 -20.26
N ILE A 409 -8.51 -6.76 -18.94
CA ILE A 409 -9.12 -7.88 -18.20
C ILE A 409 -10.56 -8.14 -18.67
N THR A 410 -10.84 -9.39 -18.95
CA THR A 410 -12.15 -9.90 -19.37
C THR A 410 -12.90 -10.60 -18.23
N ALA A 411 -14.15 -10.96 -18.45
CA ALA A 411 -14.95 -11.75 -17.51
C ALA A 411 -14.38 -13.16 -17.29
N GLU A 412 -13.83 -13.73 -18.37
CA GLU A 412 -13.19 -15.04 -18.37
C GLU A 412 -11.90 -15.03 -17.54
N ASP A 413 -11.11 -13.95 -17.61
CA ASP A 413 -9.92 -13.78 -16.78
C ASP A 413 -10.28 -13.73 -15.29
N VAL A 414 -11.32 -12.98 -14.93
CA VAL A 414 -11.82 -12.89 -13.55
C VAL A 414 -12.30 -14.27 -13.07
N GLN A 415 -13.06 -15.01 -13.90
CA GLN A 415 -13.53 -16.35 -13.56
C GLN A 415 -12.36 -17.35 -13.41
N ARG A 416 -11.38 -17.27 -14.31
CA ARG A 416 -10.17 -18.12 -14.25
C ARG A 416 -9.42 -17.93 -12.94
N VAL A 417 -9.13 -16.69 -12.53
CA VAL A 417 -8.44 -16.42 -11.26
C VAL A 417 -9.32 -16.78 -10.05
N ALA A 418 -10.63 -16.61 -10.14
CA ALA A 418 -11.54 -17.06 -9.10
C ALA A 418 -11.44 -18.59 -8.87
N ARG A 419 -11.44 -19.38 -9.94
CA ARG A 419 -11.24 -20.83 -9.87
C ARG A 419 -9.87 -21.23 -9.33
N ALA A 420 -8.83 -20.49 -9.70
CA ALA A 420 -7.46 -20.81 -9.30
C ALA A 420 -7.17 -20.51 -7.82
N TYR A 421 -7.78 -19.45 -7.26
CA TYR A 421 -7.36 -18.94 -5.94
C TYR A 421 -8.43 -19.02 -4.85
N LEU A 422 -9.73 -19.08 -5.15
CA LEU A 422 -10.78 -18.99 -4.13
C LEU A 422 -11.20 -20.33 -3.49
N GLY A 423 -10.54 -21.44 -3.84
CA GLY A 423 -10.98 -22.80 -3.47
C GLY A 423 -10.79 -23.17 -1.99
N LEU A 424 -9.79 -22.59 -1.32
CA LEU A 424 -9.41 -22.96 0.05
C LEU A 424 -9.40 -21.74 0.99
N PRO A 425 -10.56 -21.22 1.39
CA PRO A 425 -10.63 -20.04 2.24
C PRO A 425 -10.31 -20.37 3.70
N THR A 426 -9.58 -19.46 4.34
CA THR A 426 -9.46 -19.36 5.79
C THR A 426 -10.53 -18.41 6.30
N VAL A 427 -11.30 -18.84 7.30
CA VAL A 427 -12.39 -18.05 7.91
C VAL A 427 -12.08 -17.74 9.35
N VAL A 428 -12.22 -16.47 9.72
CA VAL A 428 -12.22 -16.03 11.11
C VAL A 428 -13.55 -15.37 11.42
N SER A 429 -14.25 -15.90 12.43
CA SER A 429 -15.48 -15.35 12.96
C SER A 429 -15.24 -14.87 14.39
N LEU A 430 -15.11 -13.55 14.57
CA LEU A 430 -14.99 -12.95 15.90
C LEU A 430 -16.39 -12.63 16.42
N ARG A 431 -16.69 -13.11 17.63
CA ARG A 431 -18.02 -13.03 18.24
C ARG A 431 -17.93 -12.57 19.71
N PRO A 432 -18.97 -11.92 20.27
CA PRO A 432 -19.05 -11.67 21.69
C PRO A 432 -19.14 -12.97 22.50
N PRO A 433 -18.79 -12.94 23.82
CA PRO A 433 -18.94 -14.09 24.70
C PRO A 433 -20.39 -14.59 24.75
N GLY A 434 -20.57 -15.93 24.77
CA GLY A 434 -21.87 -16.56 24.91
C GLY A 434 -22.72 -16.66 23.63
N GLN A 435 -22.11 -16.42 22.46
CA GLN A 435 -22.78 -16.53 21.16
C GLN A 435 -21.99 -17.35 20.15
#